data_c423673c1e2f373d788434d152a4c656
#
_entry.id   c423673c1e2f373d788434d152a4c656
#
_cell.length_a   1.000
_cell.length_b   1.000
_cell.length_c   1.000
_cell.angle_alpha   90.00
_cell.angle_beta   90.00
_cell.angle_gamma   90.00
#
_symmetry.space_group_name_H-M   'P 1'
#
loop_
_entity.id
_entity.type
_entity.pdbx_description
1 polymer ?
#
loop_
_entity_poly.entity_id
_entity_poly.type
_entity_poly.pdbx_seq_one_letter_code
_entity_poly.pdbx_strand_id
1 'polypeptide(L)'
;MGNYRNFKLVTYFVAHAAAHIRKEELENQIAFLEKYMRLDKVYLEPWRGELASHEQIEMIRDVFHAHGVEVAGGLTTVIPTPEGEDPKPRMFDTFCYNHPGMRATLREVSTFIGKHFDEFIIDDFFFTDCTCPACERERDLYDQ
;
A
#
# COMPACT_ATOMS: atom_id res chain seq x y z
N MET A 1 -8.45 -22.68 5.70
CA MET A 1 -9.40 -23.02 4.60
C MET A 1 -10.26 -21.78 4.41
N GLY A 2 -10.41 -21.26 3.18
CA GLY A 2 -11.16 -20.00 2.95
C GLY A 2 -12.66 -20.15 3.29
N ASN A 3 -13.30 -19.01 3.51
CA ASN A 3 -14.76 -18.97 3.80
C ASN A 3 -15.63 -19.39 2.60
N TYR A 4 -15.05 -19.42 1.40
CA TYR A 4 -15.73 -19.78 0.16
C TYR A 4 -15.02 -20.95 -0.52
N ARG A 5 -15.80 -21.79 -1.21
CA ARG A 5 -15.27 -23.04 -1.80
C ARG A 5 -14.28 -22.81 -2.95
N ASN A 6 -14.52 -21.82 -3.78
CA ASN A 6 -13.84 -21.65 -5.06
C ASN A 6 -13.00 -20.37 -5.17
N PHE A 7 -13.02 -19.50 -4.16
CA PHE A 7 -12.26 -18.25 -4.14
C PHE A 7 -11.97 -17.81 -2.70
N LYS A 8 -11.04 -16.88 -2.52
CA LYS A 8 -10.84 -16.11 -1.29
C LYS A 8 -11.41 -14.70 -1.52
N LEU A 9 -12.18 -14.21 -0.55
CA LEU A 9 -12.63 -12.82 -0.56
C LEU A 9 -11.58 -11.96 0.12
N VAL A 10 -11.03 -11.04 -0.66
CA VAL A 10 -9.94 -10.16 -0.21
C VAL A 10 -10.38 -8.71 -0.33
N THR A 11 -9.97 -7.88 0.60
CA THR A 11 -10.16 -6.42 0.53
C THR A 11 -8.84 -5.69 0.65
N TYR A 12 -8.82 -4.43 0.25
CA TYR A 12 -7.71 -3.52 0.40
C TYR A 12 -8.07 -2.43 1.41
N PHE A 13 -7.19 -2.21 2.39
CA PHE A 13 -7.40 -1.23 3.44
C PHE A 13 -6.43 -0.06 3.22
N VAL A 14 -6.97 1.05 2.76
CA VAL A 14 -6.19 2.20 2.28
C VAL A 14 -5.46 2.95 3.39
N ALA A 15 -4.32 3.53 3.06
CA ALA A 15 -3.40 4.17 4.00
C ALA A 15 -4.03 5.25 4.87
N HIS A 16 -4.88 6.11 4.30
CA HIS A 16 -5.56 7.15 5.09
C HIS A 16 -6.44 6.55 6.20
N ALA A 17 -7.19 5.51 5.90
CA ALA A 17 -7.97 4.80 6.91
C ALA A 17 -7.03 4.12 7.92
N ALA A 18 -5.95 3.50 7.46
CA ALA A 18 -4.96 2.85 8.32
C ALA A 18 -4.32 3.81 9.32
N ALA A 19 -4.02 5.04 8.91
CA ALA A 19 -3.41 6.04 9.79
C ALA A 19 -4.36 6.59 10.87
N HIS A 20 -5.67 6.58 10.65
CA HIS A 20 -6.61 7.36 11.47
C HIS A 20 -7.75 6.58 12.09
N ILE A 21 -8.02 5.34 11.66
CA ILE A 21 -9.15 4.57 12.17
C ILE A 21 -9.00 4.24 13.67
N ARG A 22 -10.08 4.36 14.41
CA ARG A 22 -10.14 3.91 15.80
C ARG A 22 -10.52 2.43 15.88
N LYS A 23 -10.05 1.74 16.89
CA LYS A 23 -10.33 0.32 17.10
C LYS A 23 -11.82 0.00 17.06
N GLU A 24 -12.63 0.72 17.85
CA GLU A 24 -14.09 0.52 17.91
C GLU A 24 -14.77 0.73 16.55
N GLU A 25 -14.28 1.70 15.77
CA GLU A 25 -14.81 1.97 14.44
C GLU A 25 -14.51 0.81 13.48
N LEU A 26 -13.28 0.29 13.51
CA LEU A 26 -12.90 -0.86 12.70
C LEU A 26 -13.70 -2.10 13.08
N GLU A 27 -13.85 -2.39 14.38
CA GLU A 27 -14.66 -3.51 14.88
C GLU A 27 -16.12 -3.40 14.39
N ASN A 28 -16.70 -2.20 14.44
CA ASN A 28 -18.06 -1.96 13.96
C ASN A 28 -18.18 -2.14 12.44
N GLN A 29 -17.20 -1.70 11.66
CA GLN A 29 -17.18 -1.89 10.20
C GLN A 29 -17.07 -3.37 9.83
N ILE A 30 -16.20 -4.13 10.49
CA ILE A 30 -16.05 -5.57 10.27
C ILE A 30 -17.36 -6.29 10.66
N ALA A 31 -17.91 -6.00 11.84
CA ALA A 31 -19.17 -6.60 12.27
C ALA A 31 -20.35 -6.28 11.33
N PHE A 32 -20.34 -5.12 10.68
CA PHE A 32 -21.29 -4.79 9.65
C PHE A 32 -21.10 -5.64 8.40
N LEU A 33 -19.84 -5.76 7.91
CA LEU A 33 -19.52 -6.58 6.73
C LEU A 33 -19.87 -8.05 6.94
N GLU A 34 -19.62 -8.60 8.12
CA GLU A 34 -19.87 -10.01 8.46
C GLU A 34 -21.34 -10.42 8.37
N LYS A 35 -22.27 -9.47 8.36
CA LYS A 35 -23.69 -9.73 8.11
C LYS A 35 -23.97 -10.17 6.67
N TYR A 36 -23.08 -9.81 5.73
CA TYR A 36 -23.26 -10.03 4.31
C TYR A 36 -22.19 -10.91 3.70
N MET A 37 -20.96 -10.82 4.22
CA MET A 37 -19.82 -11.53 3.66
C MET A 37 -18.75 -11.74 4.72
N ARG A 38 -17.88 -12.73 4.51
CA ARG A 38 -16.70 -12.97 5.37
C ARG A 38 -15.44 -12.79 4.57
N LEU A 39 -14.57 -11.93 5.06
CA LEU A 39 -13.26 -11.72 4.47
C LEU A 39 -12.34 -12.90 4.80
N ASP A 40 -11.53 -13.31 3.84
CA ASP A 40 -10.45 -14.26 4.06
C ASP A 40 -9.12 -13.55 4.32
N LYS A 41 -8.90 -12.39 3.66
CA LYS A 41 -7.66 -11.62 3.76
C LYS A 41 -7.92 -10.13 3.57
N VAL A 42 -7.05 -9.31 4.17
CA VAL A 42 -6.93 -7.88 3.90
C VAL A 42 -5.50 -7.53 3.52
N TYR A 43 -5.32 -6.71 2.49
CA TYR A 43 -4.07 -6.02 2.22
C TYR A 43 -4.13 -4.65 2.89
N LEU A 44 -3.28 -4.45 3.89
CA LEU A 44 -3.20 -3.23 4.68
C LEU A 44 -2.09 -2.34 4.15
N GLU A 45 -2.47 -1.19 3.60
CA GLU A 45 -1.54 -0.19 3.11
C GLU A 45 -1.14 0.74 4.26
N PRO A 46 0.13 0.72 4.72
CA PRO A 46 0.55 1.56 5.83
C PRO A 46 0.93 2.98 5.42
N TRP A 47 1.09 3.25 4.12
CA TRP A 47 1.63 4.50 3.64
C TRP A 47 1.05 4.91 2.29
N ARG A 48 0.65 6.20 2.21
CA ARG A 48 0.37 6.93 0.97
C ARG A 48 0.58 8.42 1.23
N GLY A 49 1.86 8.87 1.26
CA GLY A 49 2.23 10.22 1.66
C GLY A 49 2.31 10.44 3.17
N GLU A 50 1.57 9.71 3.96
CA GLU A 50 1.62 9.63 5.41
C GLU A 50 1.82 8.17 5.83
N LEU A 51 2.71 7.93 6.81
CA LEU A 51 2.98 6.61 7.33
C LEU A 51 2.18 6.39 8.61
N ALA A 52 1.37 5.33 8.64
CA ALA A 52 0.70 4.90 9.86
C ALA A 52 1.72 4.50 10.94
N SER A 53 1.42 4.75 12.20
CA SER A 53 2.31 4.38 13.29
C SER A 53 2.39 2.85 13.47
N HIS A 54 3.45 2.40 14.13
CA HIS A 54 3.63 0.99 14.48
C HIS A 54 2.44 0.46 15.29
N GLU A 55 2.05 1.21 16.32
CA GLU A 55 0.93 0.87 17.20
C GLU A 55 -0.40 0.78 16.44
N GLN A 56 -0.56 1.66 15.44
CA GLN A 56 -1.76 1.67 14.61
C GLN A 56 -1.85 0.42 13.74
N ILE A 57 -0.74 0.02 13.11
CA ILE A 57 -0.66 -1.19 12.30
C ILE A 57 -0.91 -2.44 13.16
N GLU A 58 -0.30 -2.54 14.34
CA GLU A 58 -0.52 -3.67 15.27
C GLU A 58 -1.99 -3.74 15.71
N MET A 59 -2.58 -2.62 16.09
CA MET A 59 -4.00 -2.56 16.47
C MET A 59 -4.91 -3.06 15.36
N ILE A 60 -4.69 -2.62 14.12
CA ILE A 60 -5.50 -3.04 12.97
C ILE A 60 -5.33 -4.55 12.70
N ARG A 61 -4.09 -5.06 12.74
CA ARG A 61 -3.79 -6.48 12.58
C ARG A 61 -4.50 -7.33 13.63
N ASP A 62 -4.42 -6.92 14.89
CA ASP A 62 -5.06 -7.64 16.01
C ASP A 62 -6.57 -7.72 15.84
N VAL A 63 -7.21 -6.63 15.40
CA VAL A 63 -8.64 -6.62 15.13
C VAL A 63 -9.00 -7.59 14.00
N PHE A 64 -8.33 -7.53 12.85
CA PHE A 64 -8.60 -8.45 11.75
C PHE A 64 -8.33 -9.91 12.12
N HIS A 65 -7.24 -10.19 12.83
CA HIS A 65 -6.92 -11.55 13.29
C HIS A 65 -7.97 -12.08 14.26
N ALA A 66 -8.52 -11.25 15.15
CA ALA A 66 -9.60 -11.64 16.05
C ALA A 66 -10.88 -12.08 15.30
N HIS A 67 -11.09 -11.58 14.09
CA HIS A 67 -12.16 -11.99 13.16
C HIS A 67 -11.75 -13.12 12.18
N GLY A 68 -10.55 -13.69 12.35
CA GLY A 68 -10.05 -14.78 11.50
C GLY A 68 -9.64 -14.35 10.09
N VAL A 69 -9.38 -13.06 9.89
CA VAL A 69 -8.95 -12.48 8.63
C VAL A 69 -7.43 -12.43 8.58
N GLU A 70 -6.84 -12.99 7.53
CA GLU A 70 -5.40 -12.90 7.26
C GLU A 70 -5.03 -11.45 6.89
N VAL A 71 -3.88 -10.96 7.38
CA VAL A 71 -3.43 -9.60 7.08
C VAL A 71 -2.08 -9.64 6.37
N ALA A 72 -2.01 -9.01 5.20
CA ALA A 72 -0.81 -8.80 4.43
C ALA A 72 -0.59 -7.30 4.18
N GLY A 73 0.61 -6.92 3.76
CA GLY A 73 0.95 -5.54 3.46
C GLY A 73 0.44 -5.08 2.09
N GLY A 74 0.20 -3.79 1.95
CA GLY A 74 -0.03 -3.13 0.67
C GLY A 74 0.98 -2.00 0.47
N LEU A 75 1.39 -1.80 -0.76
CA LEU A 75 2.27 -0.70 -1.17
C LEU A 75 1.76 -0.11 -2.46
N THR A 76 1.64 1.21 -2.51
CA THR A 76 1.45 1.92 -3.77
C THR A 76 2.65 2.81 -4.09
N THR A 77 2.96 2.96 -5.37
CA THR A 77 3.99 3.87 -5.87
C THR A 77 3.38 5.07 -6.61
N VAL A 78 2.15 5.39 -6.25
CA VAL A 78 1.35 6.48 -6.83
C VAL A 78 1.04 7.48 -5.72
N ILE A 79 1.78 8.56 -5.67
CA ILE A 79 1.53 9.71 -4.79
C ILE A 79 1.87 11.01 -5.51
N PRO A 80 1.18 12.11 -5.21
CA PRO A 80 1.56 13.41 -5.70
C PRO A 80 3.02 13.73 -5.34
N THR A 81 3.77 14.21 -6.31
CA THR A 81 5.12 14.72 -6.06
C THR A 81 5.00 16.04 -5.30
N PRO A 82 5.79 16.26 -4.24
CA PRO A 82 5.82 17.53 -3.54
C PRO A 82 6.06 18.69 -4.50
N GLU A 83 5.39 19.81 -4.25
CA GLU A 83 5.47 20.98 -5.10
C GLU A 83 6.93 21.48 -5.20
N GLY A 84 7.40 21.69 -6.41
CA GLY A 84 8.75 22.17 -6.71
C GLY A 84 9.84 21.08 -6.82
N GLU A 85 9.57 19.82 -6.50
CA GLU A 85 10.55 18.75 -6.58
C GLU A 85 10.60 18.04 -7.96
N ASP A 86 9.51 18.06 -8.68
CA ASP A 86 9.46 17.49 -10.04
C ASP A 86 8.55 18.35 -10.94
N PRO A 87 9.10 19.07 -11.90
CA PRO A 87 8.33 19.97 -12.77
C PRO A 87 7.51 19.23 -13.85
N LYS A 88 7.69 17.93 -14.03
CA LYS A 88 7.00 17.18 -15.07
C LYS A 88 5.91 16.30 -14.47
N PRO A 89 4.64 16.52 -14.81
CA PRO A 89 3.57 15.62 -14.41
C PRO A 89 3.82 14.22 -14.99
N ARG A 90 3.58 13.21 -14.17
CA ARG A 90 3.60 11.81 -14.57
C ARG A 90 2.19 11.24 -14.56
N MET A 91 1.95 10.25 -15.40
CA MET A 91 0.66 9.57 -15.42
C MET A 91 0.36 8.99 -14.03
N PHE A 92 -0.81 9.31 -13.47
CA PHE A 92 -1.24 8.86 -12.15
C PHE A 92 -0.26 9.19 -11.00
N ASP A 93 0.55 10.21 -11.14
CA ASP A 93 1.58 10.58 -10.15
C ASP A 93 2.52 9.41 -9.78
N THR A 94 2.80 8.51 -10.71
CA THR A 94 3.72 7.38 -10.50
C THR A 94 5.13 7.86 -10.12
N PHE A 95 5.82 7.08 -9.30
CA PHE A 95 7.17 7.42 -8.86
C PHE A 95 8.16 7.50 -10.02
N CYS A 96 9.09 8.45 -9.91
CA CYS A 96 10.33 8.39 -10.68
C CYS A 96 11.35 7.53 -9.92
N TYR A 97 11.61 6.33 -10.39
CA TYR A 97 12.56 5.41 -9.73
C TYR A 97 14.03 5.83 -9.83
N ASN A 98 14.32 6.89 -10.61
CA ASN A 98 15.64 7.53 -10.66
C ASN A 98 15.75 8.76 -9.76
N HIS A 99 14.65 9.23 -9.17
CA HIS A 99 14.67 10.34 -8.24
C HIS A 99 15.15 9.87 -6.86
N PRO A 100 16.26 10.44 -6.31
CA PRO A 100 16.85 9.97 -5.06
C PRO A 100 15.87 9.98 -3.86
N GLY A 101 15.06 11.03 -3.74
CA GLY A 101 14.05 11.15 -2.69
C GLY A 101 12.99 10.05 -2.78
N MET A 102 12.42 9.82 -3.97
CA MET A 102 11.42 8.77 -4.18
C MET A 102 11.99 7.37 -3.91
N ARG A 103 13.26 7.12 -4.28
CA ARG A 103 13.96 5.87 -3.95
C ARG A 103 14.17 5.71 -2.45
N ALA A 104 14.51 6.79 -1.75
CA ALA A 104 14.67 6.77 -0.30
C ALA A 104 13.33 6.44 0.39
N THR A 105 12.25 7.11 0.00
CA THR A 105 10.89 6.84 0.50
C THR A 105 10.48 5.41 0.23
N LEU A 106 10.65 4.91 -0.99
CA LEU A 106 10.30 3.53 -1.34
C LEU A 106 11.06 2.52 -0.47
N ARG A 107 12.35 2.75 -0.22
CA ARG A 107 13.17 1.90 0.65
C ARG A 107 12.67 1.92 2.10
N GLU A 108 12.36 3.10 2.63
CA GLU A 108 11.84 3.27 3.98
C GLU A 108 10.52 2.54 4.16
N VAL A 109 9.55 2.80 3.28
CA VAL A 109 8.22 2.20 3.33
C VAL A 109 8.29 0.68 3.13
N SER A 110 9.06 0.19 2.16
CA SER A 110 9.23 -1.26 1.95
C SER A 110 9.90 -1.92 3.16
N THR A 111 10.85 -1.25 3.82
CA THR A 111 11.47 -1.74 5.05
C THR A 111 10.46 -1.79 6.19
N PHE A 112 9.61 -0.78 6.32
CA PHE A 112 8.53 -0.76 7.30
C PHE A 112 7.56 -1.93 7.06
N ILE A 113 7.08 -2.10 5.81
CA ILE A 113 6.18 -3.19 5.43
C ILE A 113 6.80 -4.55 5.76
N GLY A 114 8.06 -4.78 5.37
CA GLY A 114 8.76 -6.05 5.62
C GLY A 114 9.03 -6.36 7.10
N LYS A 115 8.89 -5.40 8.00
CA LYS A 115 8.94 -5.63 9.45
C LYS A 115 7.59 -6.07 10.05
N HIS A 116 6.49 -5.74 9.37
CA HIS A 116 5.14 -5.96 9.86
C HIS A 116 4.42 -7.12 9.18
N PHE A 117 4.80 -7.46 7.96
CA PHE A 117 4.08 -8.41 7.12
C PHE A 117 5.02 -9.39 6.44
N ASP A 118 4.64 -10.66 6.40
CA ASP A 118 5.36 -11.72 5.68
C ASP A 118 5.11 -11.70 4.16
N GLU A 119 4.02 -11.07 3.76
CA GLU A 119 3.58 -10.93 2.38
C GLU A 119 3.08 -9.52 2.14
N PHE A 120 3.32 -8.97 0.96
CA PHE A 120 2.66 -7.74 0.53
C PHE A 120 2.40 -7.72 -0.97
N ILE A 121 1.43 -6.89 -1.36
CA ILE A 121 1.12 -6.60 -2.75
C ILE A 121 1.62 -5.20 -3.11
N ILE A 122 2.13 -5.03 -4.32
CA ILE A 122 2.32 -3.72 -4.92
C ILE A 122 1.07 -3.43 -5.74
N ASP A 123 0.31 -2.46 -5.27
CA ASP A 123 -0.95 -2.07 -5.86
C ASP A 123 -0.79 -0.92 -6.86
N ASP A 124 -1.82 -0.63 -7.63
CA ASP A 124 -1.82 0.33 -8.72
C ASP A 124 -0.75 0.00 -9.79
N PHE A 125 0.18 0.91 -10.02
CA PHE A 125 1.10 0.84 -11.13
C PHE A 125 2.55 0.77 -10.65
N PHE A 126 3.20 -0.36 -10.91
CA PHE A 126 4.64 -0.50 -10.69
C PHE A 126 5.43 -0.16 -11.96
N PHE A 127 5.10 0.97 -12.57
CA PHE A 127 5.80 1.52 -13.73
C PHE A 127 5.96 3.04 -13.58
N THR A 128 6.70 3.65 -14.46
CA THR A 128 6.80 5.11 -14.56
C THR A 128 6.86 5.55 -16.03
N ASP A 129 6.19 6.65 -16.34
CA ASP A 129 6.29 7.37 -17.60
C ASP A 129 7.21 8.60 -17.50
N CYS A 130 8.03 8.66 -16.45
CA CYS A 130 8.92 9.77 -16.20
C CYS A 130 9.88 10.00 -17.36
N THR A 131 9.94 11.25 -17.83
CA THR A 131 10.79 11.71 -18.93
C THR A 131 11.94 12.62 -18.45
N CYS A 132 12.36 12.47 -17.18
CA CYS A 132 13.54 13.19 -16.72
C CYS A 132 14.82 12.67 -17.42
N PRO A 133 15.90 13.47 -17.51
CA PRO A 133 17.11 13.06 -18.21
C PRO A 133 17.74 11.74 -17.74
N ALA A 134 17.55 11.37 -16.49
CA ALA A 134 18.02 10.09 -15.97
C ALA A 134 17.19 8.92 -16.53
N CYS A 135 15.86 9.05 -16.54
CA CYS A 135 14.96 8.02 -17.07
C CYS A 135 15.10 7.87 -18.58
N GLU A 136 15.31 8.96 -19.30
CA GLU A 136 15.54 8.90 -20.75
C GLU A 136 16.84 8.16 -21.07
N ARG A 137 17.95 8.49 -20.39
CA ARG A 137 19.22 7.77 -20.57
C ARG A 137 19.12 6.28 -20.27
N GLU A 138 18.38 5.87 -19.25
CA GLU A 138 18.24 4.44 -18.93
C GLU A 138 17.38 3.71 -19.96
N ARG A 139 16.33 4.30 -20.49
CA ARG A 139 15.55 3.69 -21.57
C ARG A 139 16.42 3.47 -22.82
N ASP A 140 17.22 4.45 -23.21
CA ASP A 140 18.12 4.34 -24.35
C ASP A 140 19.16 3.20 -24.20
N LEU A 141 19.53 2.84 -22.97
CA LEU A 141 20.43 1.72 -22.71
C LEU A 141 19.75 0.35 -22.86
N TYR A 142 18.42 0.27 -22.72
CA TYR A 142 17.67 -0.98 -22.90
C TYR A 142 17.24 -1.20 -24.36
N ASP A 143 17.22 -0.15 -25.17
CA ASP A 143 16.85 -0.21 -26.60
C ASP A 143 18.06 -0.55 -27.50
N GLN A 144 19.25 -0.78 -26.95
CA GLN A 144 20.49 -1.20 -27.63
C GLN A 144 20.73 -2.71 -27.48
#